data_e1a3c6cac1cfb101290156c392caaea2
#
_entry.id   e1a3c6cac1cfb101290156c392caaea2
#
_cell.length_a   1.000
_cell.length_b   1.000
_cell.length_c   1.000
_cell.angle_alpha   90.00
_cell.angle_beta   90.00
_cell.angle_gamma   90.00
#
_symmetry.space_group_name_H-M   'P 1'
#
loop_
_entity.id
_entity.type
_entity.pdbx_description
1 polymer ?
#
loop_
_entity_poly.entity_id
_entity_poly.type
_entity_poly.pdbx_seq_one_letter_code
_entity_poly.pdbx_strand_id
1 'polypeptide(L)'
;MADGDGRIRERRAATRASAKGFAAGLALVCLLGGGTWIFFVKGLYLLPGDMCDGTLERGTVTRVLPQARAADAGSRVQGAGPDLAFYCHVNTSEGSYLDGRAQVLPVSREKWLESSRGSGRADRVAHVSADGGIEAVAKLESRSARVYVPCEPPGVPSYNASADYGVVTEFSVSDDSKAPGAELRQILTDVAYRMSRHTYELAECGKGRDLPAELPRYEESP
;
A
#
# COMPACT_ATOMS: atom_id res chain seq x y z
N MET A 1 -36.50 -52.52 48.45
CA MET A 1 -36.06 -51.10 48.40
C MET A 1 -34.76 -51.01 47.62
N ALA A 2 -34.68 -51.50 46.35
CA ALA A 2 -33.45 -51.54 45.56
C ALA A 2 -33.61 -51.03 44.12
N ASP A 3 -34.75 -50.42 43.73
CA ASP A 3 -35.08 -50.11 42.34
C ASP A 3 -34.92 -48.59 41.99
N GLY A 4 -34.56 -47.75 42.95
CA GLY A 4 -34.40 -46.29 42.73
C GLY A 4 -33.05 -45.88 42.25
N ASP A 5 -32.01 -46.64 42.57
CA ASP A 5 -30.60 -46.19 42.31
C ASP A 5 -30.16 -46.43 40.85
N GLY A 6 -30.72 -47.45 40.20
CA GLY A 6 -30.45 -47.75 38.79
C GLY A 6 -30.96 -46.67 37.84
N ARG A 7 -32.17 -46.15 38.04
CA ARG A 7 -32.78 -45.13 37.20
C ARG A 7 -32.09 -43.77 37.32
N ILE A 8 -31.51 -43.49 38.48
CA ILE A 8 -30.76 -42.21 38.67
C ILE A 8 -29.41 -42.26 37.95
N ARG A 9 -28.76 -43.44 37.94
CA ARG A 9 -27.50 -43.64 37.21
C ARG A 9 -27.69 -43.59 35.69
N GLU A 10 -28.75 -44.22 35.17
CA GLU A 10 -29.05 -44.15 33.71
C GLU A 10 -29.39 -42.74 33.24
N ARG A 11 -30.19 -41.98 34.01
CA ARG A 11 -30.49 -40.58 33.69
C ARG A 11 -29.24 -39.71 33.71
N ARG A 12 -28.31 -39.92 34.66
CA ARG A 12 -27.05 -39.19 34.73
C ARG A 12 -26.07 -39.56 33.59
N ALA A 13 -26.09 -40.79 33.11
CA ALA A 13 -25.33 -41.25 31.98
C ALA A 13 -25.87 -40.68 30.66
N ALA A 14 -27.20 -40.66 30.47
CA ALA A 14 -27.86 -40.09 29.31
C ALA A 14 -27.66 -38.56 29.19
N THR A 15 -27.76 -37.85 30.33
CA THR A 15 -27.50 -36.38 30.33
C THR A 15 -26.03 -36.04 30.06
N ARG A 16 -25.08 -36.85 30.55
CA ARG A 16 -23.65 -36.66 30.26
C ARG A 16 -23.29 -36.97 28.81
N ALA A 17 -23.91 -37.98 28.19
CA ALA A 17 -23.74 -38.28 26.77
C ALA A 17 -24.32 -37.18 25.89
N SER A 18 -25.50 -36.65 26.22
CA SER A 18 -26.13 -35.52 25.54
C SER A 18 -25.32 -34.24 25.67
N ALA A 19 -24.78 -33.95 26.85
CA ALA A 19 -23.93 -32.78 27.08
C ALA A 19 -22.60 -32.82 26.27
N LYS A 20 -22.00 -34.02 26.20
CA LYS A 20 -20.79 -34.23 25.36
C LYS A 20 -21.08 -34.10 23.88
N GLY A 21 -22.22 -34.63 23.42
CA GLY A 21 -22.66 -34.46 22.02
C GLY A 21 -22.94 -33.01 21.66
N PHE A 22 -23.60 -32.27 22.56
CA PHE A 22 -23.85 -30.84 22.37
C PHE A 22 -22.56 -30.03 22.35
N ALA A 23 -21.63 -30.28 23.27
CA ALA A 23 -20.32 -29.60 23.31
C ALA A 23 -19.50 -29.89 22.05
N ALA A 24 -19.49 -31.14 21.57
CA ALA A 24 -18.81 -31.52 20.33
C ALA A 24 -19.44 -30.85 19.09
N GLY A 25 -20.77 -30.79 19.03
CA GLY A 25 -21.49 -30.09 17.97
C GLY A 25 -21.23 -28.59 17.96
N LEU A 26 -21.25 -27.96 19.15
CA LEU A 26 -20.92 -26.53 19.28
C LEU A 26 -19.47 -26.23 18.87
N ALA A 27 -18.52 -27.06 19.31
CA ALA A 27 -17.11 -26.91 18.90
C ALA A 27 -16.94 -27.02 17.37
N LEU A 28 -17.64 -27.97 16.73
CA LEU A 28 -17.61 -28.13 15.29
C LEU A 28 -18.18 -26.90 14.57
N VAL A 29 -19.30 -26.36 15.03
CA VAL A 29 -19.90 -25.13 14.47
C VAL A 29 -18.99 -23.93 14.66
N CYS A 30 -18.34 -23.79 15.82
CA CYS A 30 -17.37 -22.74 16.08
C CYS A 30 -16.12 -22.86 15.18
N LEU A 31 -15.61 -24.07 14.97
CA LEU A 31 -14.47 -24.32 14.09
C LEU A 31 -14.82 -24.05 12.62
N LEU A 32 -15.96 -24.52 12.15
CA LEU A 32 -16.41 -24.27 10.78
C LEU A 32 -16.76 -22.80 10.57
N GLY A 33 -17.49 -22.18 11.48
CA GLY A 33 -17.86 -20.77 11.40
C GLY A 33 -16.64 -19.85 11.54
N GLY A 34 -15.76 -20.10 12.50
CA GLY A 34 -14.52 -19.36 12.69
C GLY A 34 -13.55 -19.54 11.53
N GLY A 35 -13.38 -20.75 11.02
CA GLY A 35 -12.54 -21.03 9.85
C GLY A 35 -13.05 -20.33 8.59
N THR A 36 -14.37 -20.39 8.35
CA THR A 36 -15.02 -19.69 7.24
C THR A 36 -14.84 -18.17 7.37
N TRP A 37 -15.08 -17.62 8.56
CA TRP A 37 -14.89 -16.20 8.82
C TRP A 37 -13.44 -15.74 8.53
N ILE A 38 -12.45 -16.48 9.00
CA ILE A 38 -11.03 -16.18 8.76
C ILE A 38 -10.72 -16.23 7.26
N PHE A 39 -11.23 -17.23 6.56
CA PHE A 39 -11.02 -17.39 5.12
C PHE A 39 -11.63 -16.22 4.30
N PHE A 40 -12.82 -15.73 4.70
CA PHE A 40 -13.51 -14.68 3.96
C PHE A 40 -13.05 -13.25 4.31
N VAL A 41 -12.33 -13.04 5.41
CA VAL A 41 -12.05 -11.67 5.91
C VAL A 41 -10.56 -11.32 5.93
N LYS A 42 -9.66 -12.30 5.76
CA LYS A 42 -8.23 -12.09 6.00
C LYS A 42 -7.33 -12.14 4.76
N GLY A 43 -7.85 -11.96 3.55
CA GLY A 43 -7.03 -12.02 2.33
C GLY A 43 -5.84 -11.04 2.34
N LEU A 44 -6.03 -9.81 2.82
CA LEU A 44 -4.96 -8.82 2.93
C LEU A 44 -3.88 -9.21 3.96
N TYR A 45 -4.23 -9.97 5.00
CA TYR A 45 -3.27 -10.44 6.01
C TYR A 45 -2.40 -11.59 5.54
N LEU A 46 -2.75 -12.22 4.41
CA LEU A 46 -1.96 -13.27 3.77
C LEU A 46 -0.87 -12.71 2.86
N LEU A 47 -0.90 -11.41 2.56
CA LEU A 47 0.17 -10.73 1.83
C LEU A 47 1.50 -10.82 2.61
N PRO A 48 2.66 -10.84 1.93
CA PRO A 48 3.97 -10.72 2.56
C PRO A 48 4.05 -9.48 3.47
N GLY A 49 4.93 -9.51 4.47
CA GLY A 49 5.19 -8.36 5.34
C GLY A 49 5.63 -7.14 4.55
N ASP A 50 6.54 -7.38 3.62
CA ASP A 50 7.11 -6.40 2.71
C ASP A 50 6.84 -6.81 1.26
N MET A 51 6.43 -5.86 0.45
CA MET A 51 6.08 -6.03 -0.95
C MET A 51 6.78 -4.98 -1.79
N CYS A 52 6.80 -5.20 -3.13
CA CYS A 52 7.39 -4.24 -4.06
C CYS A 52 8.84 -3.88 -3.68
N ASP A 53 9.66 -4.90 -3.47
CA ASP A 53 11.07 -4.77 -3.11
C ASP A 53 11.28 -3.89 -1.83
N GLY A 54 10.39 -4.07 -0.84
CA GLY A 54 10.45 -3.36 0.45
C GLY A 54 9.86 -1.94 0.45
N THR A 55 9.31 -1.46 -0.67
CA THR A 55 8.74 -0.11 -0.74
C THR A 55 7.33 -0.02 -0.15
N LEU A 56 6.62 -1.14 -0.04
CA LEU A 56 5.25 -1.22 0.44
C LEU A 56 5.08 -2.29 1.53
N GLU A 57 4.64 -1.87 2.70
CA GLU A 57 4.39 -2.73 3.85
C GLU A 57 2.93 -3.22 3.89
N ARG A 58 2.70 -4.48 4.31
CA ARG A 58 1.35 -5.03 4.52
C ARG A 58 0.51 -4.17 5.48
N GLY A 59 1.13 -3.60 6.53
CA GLY A 59 0.46 -2.70 7.45
C GLY A 59 -0.17 -1.49 6.76
N THR A 60 0.51 -0.92 5.78
CA THR A 60 0.03 0.18 4.95
C THR A 60 -1.16 -0.26 4.08
N VAL A 61 -1.03 -1.41 3.39
CA VAL A 61 -2.10 -1.97 2.56
C VAL A 61 -3.37 -2.23 3.37
N THR A 62 -3.24 -2.89 4.52
CA THR A 62 -4.39 -3.21 5.39
C THR A 62 -5.04 -1.97 6.02
N ARG A 63 -4.33 -0.85 6.12
CA ARG A 63 -4.86 0.44 6.59
C ARG A 63 -5.65 1.17 5.51
N VAL A 64 -5.22 1.04 4.26
CA VAL A 64 -5.77 1.79 3.12
C VAL A 64 -6.89 1.03 2.42
N LEU A 65 -6.67 -0.24 2.07
CA LEU A 65 -7.65 -1.02 1.32
C LEU A 65 -8.73 -1.62 2.22
N PRO A 66 -9.97 -1.74 1.74
CA PRO A 66 -11.02 -2.47 2.43
C PRO A 66 -10.65 -3.95 2.58
N GLN A 67 -11.40 -4.66 3.42
CA GLN A 67 -11.18 -6.10 3.60
C GLN A 67 -11.52 -6.84 2.31
N ALA A 68 -10.69 -7.82 1.97
CA ALA A 68 -10.83 -8.64 0.78
C ALA A 68 -10.59 -10.11 1.10
N ARG A 69 -11.19 -11.00 0.31
CA ARG A 69 -11.02 -12.46 0.45
C ARG A 69 -9.67 -12.92 -0.04
N ALA A 70 -9.19 -12.32 -1.11
CA ALA A 70 -7.87 -12.58 -1.68
C ALA A 70 -7.24 -11.26 -2.13
N ALA A 71 -5.92 -11.23 -2.09
CA ALA A 71 -5.14 -10.12 -2.63
C ALA A 71 -3.83 -10.68 -3.20
N ASP A 72 -3.35 -10.06 -4.24
CA ASP A 72 -2.03 -10.28 -4.82
C ASP A 72 -1.24 -8.98 -4.88
N ALA A 73 0.07 -9.08 -4.80
CA ALA A 73 0.98 -7.96 -4.92
C ALA A 73 2.15 -8.34 -5.81
N GLY A 74 2.67 -7.38 -6.55
CA GLY A 74 3.82 -7.60 -7.40
C GLY A 74 4.58 -6.33 -7.73
N SER A 75 5.84 -6.51 -8.14
CA SER A 75 6.69 -5.45 -8.65
C SER A 75 7.30 -5.83 -9.98
N ARG A 76 7.72 -4.84 -10.75
CA ARG A 76 8.43 -5.03 -12.00
C ARG A 76 9.34 -3.86 -12.29
N VAL A 77 10.58 -4.17 -12.68
CA VAL A 77 11.55 -3.20 -13.19
C VAL A 77 11.63 -3.32 -14.71
N GLN A 78 11.70 -2.21 -15.39
CA GLN A 78 11.90 -2.12 -16.84
C GLN A 78 12.98 -1.08 -17.16
N GLY A 79 13.81 -1.34 -18.16
CA GLY A 79 14.87 -0.42 -18.58
C GLY A 79 16.03 -0.34 -17.60
N ALA A 80 16.87 0.67 -17.80
CA ALA A 80 18.02 1.00 -16.93
C ALA A 80 18.42 2.46 -17.11
N GLY A 81 19.10 3.06 -16.15
CA GLY A 81 19.58 4.43 -16.21
C GLY A 81 18.47 5.42 -16.53
N PRO A 82 18.59 6.23 -17.61
CA PRO A 82 17.60 7.26 -17.98
C PRO A 82 16.26 6.70 -18.45
N ASP A 83 16.17 5.40 -18.77
CA ASP A 83 14.94 4.73 -19.23
C ASP A 83 14.33 3.82 -18.18
N LEU A 84 14.85 3.86 -16.94
CA LEU A 84 14.38 2.98 -15.86
C LEU A 84 12.96 3.33 -15.41
N ALA A 85 12.14 2.30 -15.27
CA ALA A 85 10.81 2.38 -14.66
C ALA A 85 10.60 1.23 -13.66
N PHE A 86 10.07 1.54 -12.51
CA PHE A 86 9.67 0.62 -11.47
C PHE A 86 8.15 0.69 -11.25
N TYR A 87 7.52 -0.47 -11.15
CA TYR A 87 6.08 -0.62 -10.95
C TYR A 87 5.82 -1.43 -9.70
N CYS A 88 4.78 -1.06 -8.97
CA CYS A 88 4.30 -1.77 -7.78
C CYS A 88 2.79 -1.80 -7.82
N HIS A 89 2.18 -2.95 -7.56
CA HIS A 89 0.73 -3.07 -7.49
C HIS A 89 0.28 -4.01 -6.38
N VAL A 90 -0.90 -3.74 -5.86
CA VAL A 90 -1.68 -4.66 -5.02
C VAL A 90 -3.10 -4.66 -5.56
N ASN A 91 -3.63 -5.83 -5.89
CA ASN A 91 -5.00 -6.00 -6.34
C ASN A 91 -5.77 -6.87 -5.38
N THR A 92 -7.06 -6.64 -5.25
CA THR A 92 -7.95 -7.45 -4.42
C THR A 92 -9.03 -8.13 -5.25
N SER A 93 -9.56 -9.23 -4.73
CA SER A 93 -10.66 -9.95 -5.35
C SER A 93 -11.96 -9.13 -5.50
N GLU A 94 -12.10 -8.06 -4.74
CA GLU A 94 -13.25 -7.14 -4.78
C GLU A 94 -13.04 -5.94 -5.70
N GLY A 95 -11.88 -5.86 -6.38
CA GLY A 95 -11.57 -4.82 -7.36
C GLY A 95 -10.92 -3.58 -6.79
N SER A 96 -10.65 -3.54 -5.47
CA SER A 96 -9.84 -2.47 -4.88
C SER A 96 -8.37 -2.67 -5.24
N TYR A 97 -7.64 -1.58 -5.41
CA TYR A 97 -6.23 -1.64 -5.79
C TYR A 97 -5.39 -0.53 -5.17
N LEU A 98 -4.09 -0.79 -5.10
CA LEU A 98 -3.01 0.19 -4.98
C LEU A 98 -2.12 0.02 -6.20
N ASP A 99 -1.79 1.12 -6.87
CA ASP A 99 -0.91 1.12 -8.03
C ASP A 99 0.12 2.22 -7.93
N GLY A 100 1.36 1.89 -8.24
CA GLY A 100 2.49 2.80 -8.22
C GLY A 100 3.39 2.63 -9.42
N ARG A 101 3.84 3.77 -9.97
CA ARG A 101 4.82 3.85 -11.04
C ARG A 101 5.85 4.91 -10.73
N ALA A 102 7.11 4.53 -10.72
CA ALA A 102 8.25 5.43 -10.59
C ALA A 102 9.13 5.31 -11.83
N GLN A 103 9.54 6.44 -12.42
CA GLN A 103 10.28 6.48 -13.67
C GLN A 103 11.34 7.57 -13.65
N VAL A 104 12.45 7.32 -14.32
CA VAL A 104 13.41 8.37 -14.67
C VAL A 104 12.91 9.09 -15.93
N LEU A 105 12.72 10.39 -15.84
CA LEU A 105 12.21 11.20 -16.97
C LEU A 105 13.08 12.42 -17.20
N PRO A 106 13.25 12.86 -18.47
CA PRO A 106 13.92 14.12 -18.81
C PRO A 106 12.97 15.30 -18.56
N VAL A 107 12.83 15.69 -17.29
CA VAL A 107 11.95 16.76 -16.86
C VAL A 107 12.59 17.58 -15.75
N SER A 108 12.58 18.91 -15.87
CA SER A 108 13.01 19.78 -14.78
C SER A 108 11.96 19.84 -13.66
N ARG A 109 12.42 20.17 -12.46
CA ARG A 109 11.58 20.38 -11.28
C ARG A 109 10.42 21.35 -11.55
N GLU A 110 10.71 22.46 -12.21
CA GLU A 110 9.73 23.53 -12.50
C GLU A 110 8.62 23.01 -13.42
N LYS A 111 9.00 22.35 -14.53
CA LYS A 111 8.03 21.76 -15.46
C LYS A 111 7.19 20.67 -14.81
N TRP A 112 7.81 19.85 -13.95
CA TRP A 112 7.09 18.83 -13.21
C TRP A 112 6.09 19.46 -12.24
N LEU A 113 6.47 20.50 -11.47
CA LEU A 113 5.58 21.22 -10.56
C LEU A 113 4.41 21.85 -11.30
N GLU A 114 4.66 22.50 -12.44
CA GLU A 114 3.60 23.09 -13.28
C GLU A 114 2.60 22.00 -13.71
N SER A 115 3.09 20.88 -14.23
CA SER A 115 2.24 19.75 -14.65
C SER A 115 1.48 19.09 -13.50
N SER A 116 2.08 19.06 -12.31
CA SER A 116 1.52 18.38 -11.14
C SER A 116 0.45 19.19 -10.44
N ARG A 117 0.52 20.53 -10.50
CA ARG A 117 -0.50 21.43 -9.92
C ARG A 117 -1.81 21.42 -10.70
N GLY A 118 -1.80 21.00 -11.97
CA GLY A 118 -2.99 20.99 -12.81
C GLY A 118 -3.49 22.38 -13.21
N SER A 119 -4.26 22.46 -14.29
CA SER A 119 -4.85 23.70 -14.80
C SER A 119 -6.26 23.97 -14.26
N GLY A 120 -6.77 23.14 -13.36
CA GLY A 120 -8.17 23.19 -12.87
C GLY A 120 -8.33 23.86 -11.51
N ARG A 121 -9.37 24.68 -11.40
CA ARG A 121 -9.77 25.42 -10.18
C ARG A 121 -10.26 24.53 -9.04
N ALA A 122 -10.43 23.24 -9.27
CA ALA A 122 -11.07 22.29 -8.37
C ALA A 122 -10.12 21.45 -7.54
N ASP A 123 -8.87 21.22 -7.99
CA ASP A 123 -7.95 20.35 -7.27
C ASP A 123 -7.28 21.10 -6.12
N ARG A 124 -7.75 20.87 -4.92
CA ARG A 124 -6.99 21.21 -3.70
C ARG A 124 -5.75 20.33 -3.67
N VAL A 125 -4.62 20.94 -3.94
CA VAL A 125 -3.32 20.28 -4.00
C VAL A 125 -2.57 20.58 -2.72
N ALA A 126 -2.27 19.53 -1.94
CA ALA A 126 -1.30 19.64 -0.86
C ALA A 126 0.10 19.48 -1.43
N HIS A 127 1.04 20.34 -1.04
CA HIS A 127 2.39 20.35 -1.55
C HIS A 127 3.39 20.46 -0.41
N VAL A 128 4.44 19.67 -0.45
CA VAL A 128 5.60 19.78 0.44
C VAL A 128 6.88 19.71 -0.37
N SER A 129 7.90 20.45 0.10
CA SER A 129 9.25 20.43 -0.44
C SER A 129 10.21 19.92 0.64
N ALA A 130 11.24 19.21 0.23
CA ALA A 130 12.34 18.81 1.10
C ALA A 130 13.69 19.24 0.50
N ASP A 131 14.74 19.16 1.30
CA ASP A 131 16.09 19.47 0.88
C ASP A 131 16.51 18.67 -0.36
N GLY A 132 17.42 19.22 -1.14
CA GLY A 132 17.89 18.58 -2.36
C GLY A 132 16.95 18.72 -3.56
N GLY A 133 15.92 19.57 -3.49
CA GLY A 133 15.00 19.83 -4.59
C GLY A 133 13.92 18.78 -4.77
N ILE A 134 13.63 18.02 -3.72
CA ILE A 134 12.57 17.01 -3.69
C ILE A 134 11.23 17.70 -3.52
N GLU A 135 10.24 17.27 -4.30
CA GLU A 135 8.89 17.81 -4.26
C GLU A 135 7.86 16.70 -4.16
N ALA A 136 6.82 16.90 -3.35
CA ALA A 136 5.69 16.01 -3.29
C ALA A 136 4.37 16.77 -3.39
N VAL A 137 3.47 16.22 -4.16
CA VAL A 137 2.15 16.79 -4.44
C VAL A 137 1.11 15.69 -4.24
N ALA A 138 0.16 15.92 -3.34
CA ALA A 138 -1.00 15.05 -3.17
C ALA A 138 -2.27 15.78 -3.62
N LYS A 139 -3.05 15.13 -4.45
CA LYS A 139 -4.34 15.62 -4.90
C LYS A 139 -5.44 15.03 -4.03
N LEU A 140 -6.27 15.90 -3.45
CA LEU A 140 -7.30 15.50 -2.49
C LEU A 140 -8.41 14.66 -3.11
N GLU A 141 -8.74 14.93 -4.36
CA GLU A 141 -9.88 14.32 -5.04
C GLU A 141 -9.50 13.08 -5.85
N SER A 142 -8.28 13.05 -6.41
CA SER A 142 -7.82 11.93 -7.26
C SER A 142 -7.18 10.77 -6.49
N ARG A 143 -7.17 10.81 -5.15
CA ARG A 143 -6.58 9.75 -4.31
C ARG A 143 -5.21 9.29 -4.80
N SER A 144 -4.39 10.25 -5.19
CA SER A 144 -3.05 10.01 -5.69
C SER A 144 -2.04 10.97 -5.07
N ALA A 145 -0.82 10.52 -4.95
CA ALA A 145 0.34 11.34 -4.61
C ALA A 145 1.40 11.20 -5.69
N ARG A 146 2.10 12.28 -5.95
CA ARG A 146 3.20 12.35 -6.91
C ARG A 146 4.43 12.91 -6.22
N VAL A 147 5.58 12.32 -6.51
CA VAL A 147 6.88 12.73 -5.95
C VAL A 147 7.86 12.95 -7.09
N TYR A 148 8.67 13.98 -6.95
CA TYR A 148 9.80 14.28 -7.83
C TYR A 148 11.08 14.28 -7.00
N VAL A 149 12.08 13.55 -7.47
CA VAL A 149 13.44 13.55 -6.91
C VAL A 149 14.43 13.84 -8.04
N PRO A 150 15.22 14.92 -7.98
CA PRO A 150 16.24 15.20 -9.01
C PRO A 150 17.19 14.01 -9.16
N CYS A 151 17.50 13.63 -10.39
CA CYS A 151 18.32 12.47 -10.73
C CYS A 151 19.34 12.83 -11.81
N GLU A 152 20.55 12.31 -11.69
CA GLU A 152 21.59 12.38 -12.69
C GLU A 152 21.94 10.95 -13.12
N PRO A 153 21.11 10.31 -13.98
CA PRO A 153 21.33 8.91 -14.33
C PRO A 153 22.55 8.76 -15.23
N PRO A 154 23.32 7.67 -15.10
CA PRO A 154 24.41 7.37 -16.01
C PRO A 154 23.86 7.01 -17.41
N GLY A 155 24.70 7.18 -18.43
CA GLY A 155 24.35 6.73 -19.79
C GLY A 155 23.34 7.63 -20.52
N VAL A 156 23.16 8.87 -20.08
CA VAL A 156 22.33 9.84 -20.79
C VAL A 156 22.88 10.05 -22.21
N PRO A 157 22.05 9.90 -23.26
CA PRO A 157 22.47 10.15 -24.63
C PRO A 157 22.96 11.58 -24.83
N SER A 158 23.97 11.80 -25.71
CA SER A 158 24.59 13.13 -25.95
C SER A 158 23.59 14.19 -26.38
N TYR A 159 22.53 13.83 -27.09
CA TYR A 159 21.45 14.75 -27.49
C TYR A 159 20.57 15.24 -26.35
N ASN A 160 20.62 14.54 -25.19
CA ASN A 160 19.91 14.91 -23.96
C ASN A 160 20.86 15.29 -22.81
N ALA A 161 22.16 15.45 -23.07
CA ALA A 161 23.16 15.70 -22.04
C ALA A 161 22.93 16.99 -21.22
N SER A 162 22.18 17.95 -21.76
CA SER A 162 21.80 19.18 -21.08
C SER A 162 20.40 19.16 -20.45
N ALA A 163 19.70 18.01 -20.52
CA ALA A 163 18.38 17.90 -19.94
C ALA A 163 18.48 17.61 -18.43
N ASP A 164 17.64 18.28 -17.65
CA ASP A 164 17.42 17.88 -16.26
C ASP A 164 16.61 16.59 -16.23
N TYR A 165 17.02 15.68 -15.39
CA TYR A 165 16.30 14.44 -15.14
C TYR A 165 15.78 14.39 -13.72
N GLY A 166 14.69 13.66 -13.52
CA GLY A 166 14.16 13.36 -12.21
C GLY A 166 13.50 11.99 -12.16
N VAL A 167 13.55 11.37 -11.00
CA VAL A 167 12.66 10.24 -10.68
C VAL A 167 11.29 10.83 -10.39
N VAL A 168 10.33 10.50 -11.23
CA VAL A 168 8.92 10.90 -11.09
C VAL A 168 8.12 9.69 -10.68
N THR A 169 7.50 9.76 -9.52
CA THR A 169 6.65 8.70 -8.98
C THR A 169 5.22 9.17 -8.89
N GLU A 170 4.28 8.29 -9.24
CA GLU A 170 2.86 8.44 -8.97
C GLU A 170 2.38 7.18 -8.24
N PHE A 171 1.64 7.36 -7.15
CA PHE A 171 1.04 6.29 -6.38
C PHE A 171 -0.42 6.61 -6.11
N SER A 172 -1.31 5.67 -6.39
CA SER A 172 -2.76 5.86 -6.33
C SER A 172 -3.48 4.69 -5.69
N VAL A 173 -4.70 4.95 -5.25
CA VAL A 173 -5.60 3.96 -4.66
C VAL A 173 -7.00 4.08 -5.26
N SER A 174 -7.71 2.96 -5.31
CA SER A 174 -9.13 2.89 -5.71
C SER A 174 -10.04 3.75 -4.82
N ASP A 175 -11.22 4.08 -5.33
CA ASP A 175 -12.16 5.01 -4.68
C ASP A 175 -12.74 4.51 -3.35
N ASP A 176 -12.66 3.22 -3.08
CA ASP A 176 -13.17 2.57 -1.87
C ASP A 176 -12.18 2.52 -0.71
N SER A 177 -11.08 3.29 -0.77
CA SER A 177 -10.14 3.40 0.36
C SER A 177 -10.84 3.77 1.65
N LYS A 178 -10.51 3.07 2.74
CA LYS A 178 -11.06 3.31 4.07
C LYS A 178 -10.29 4.34 4.90
N ALA A 179 -9.09 4.73 4.46
CA ALA A 179 -8.31 5.75 5.16
C ALA A 179 -8.93 7.15 4.93
N PRO A 180 -9.03 8.00 5.97
CA PRO A 180 -9.54 9.37 5.83
C PRO A 180 -8.59 10.23 4.98
N GLY A 181 -9.13 11.26 4.32
CA GLY A 181 -8.43 12.02 3.29
C GLY A 181 -7.05 12.58 3.68
N ALA A 182 -6.90 13.15 4.87
CA ALA A 182 -5.62 13.69 5.34
C ALA A 182 -4.59 12.58 5.59
N GLU A 183 -4.99 11.52 6.26
CA GLU A 183 -4.16 10.34 6.51
C GLU A 183 -3.80 9.63 5.19
N LEU A 184 -4.78 9.47 4.30
CA LEU A 184 -4.56 8.84 2.99
C LEU A 184 -3.50 9.59 2.17
N ARG A 185 -3.58 10.92 2.12
CA ARG A 185 -2.58 11.75 1.43
C ARG A 185 -1.16 11.48 1.92
N GLN A 186 -0.99 11.48 3.25
CA GLN A 186 0.33 11.24 3.84
C GLN A 186 0.82 9.83 3.52
N ILE A 187 -0.03 8.81 3.68
CA ILE A 187 0.31 7.42 3.36
C ILE A 187 0.75 7.27 1.90
N LEU A 188 -0.03 7.81 0.96
CA LEU A 188 0.30 7.70 -0.47
C LEU A 188 1.62 8.42 -0.80
N THR A 189 1.87 9.58 -0.18
CA THR A 189 3.12 10.31 -0.35
C THR A 189 4.31 9.57 0.21
N ASP A 190 4.18 8.99 1.41
CA ASP A 190 5.26 8.23 2.06
C ASP A 190 5.63 6.99 1.22
N VAL A 191 4.63 6.28 0.65
CA VAL A 191 4.89 5.15 -0.25
C VAL A 191 5.50 5.62 -1.57
N ALA A 192 4.96 6.66 -2.18
CA ALA A 192 5.51 7.23 -3.42
C ALA A 192 6.96 7.66 -3.23
N TYR A 193 7.29 8.24 -2.09
CA TYR A 193 8.67 8.63 -1.79
C TYR A 193 9.59 7.42 -1.58
N ARG A 194 9.15 6.38 -0.88
CA ARG A 194 9.92 5.13 -0.75
C ARG A 194 10.19 4.49 -2.13
N MET A 195 9.19 4.47 -3.00
CA MET A 195 9.36 4.02 -4.39
C MET A 195 10.34 4.92 -5.17
N SER A 196 10.28 6.24 -4.97
CA SER A 196 11.22 7.18 -5.59
C SER A 196 12.66 6.90 -5.17
N ARG A 197 12.90 6.67 -3.87
CA ARG A 197 14.23 6.34 -3.33
C ARG A 197 14.75 5.02 -3.91
N HIS A 198 13.91 3.99 -3.92
CA HIS A 198 14.27 2.69 -4.50
C HIS A 198 14.60 2.82 -6.00
N THR A 199 13.78 3.55 -6.75
CA THR A 199 14.03 3.80 -8.18
C THR A 199 15.29 4.64 -8.41
N TYR A 200 15.57 5.61 -7.53
CA TYR A 200 16.78 6.42 -7.54
C TYR A 200 18.05 5.56 -7.41
N GLU A 201 18.02 4.58 -6.49
CA GLU A 201 19.10 3.62 -6.28
C GLU A 201 19.26 2.68 -7.50
N LEU A 202 18.15 2.12 -8.01
CA LEU A 202 18.16 1.24 -9.19
C LEU A 202 18.67 1.95 -10.46
N ALA A 203 18.34 3.23 -10.61
CA ALA A 203 18.77 4.02 -11.76
C ALA A 203 20.20 4.58 -11.61
N GLU A 204 20.86 4.33 -10.49
CA GLU A 204 22.19 4.85 -10.16
C GLU A 204 22.25 6.39 -10.27
N CYS A 205 21.18 7.08 -9.86
CA CYS A 205 21.05 8.54 -9.91
C CYS A 205 22.07 9.22 -8.99
N GLY A 206 23.20 9.62 -9.49
CA GLY A 206 24.22 10.45 -8.81
C GLY A 206 24.79 9.82 -7.54
N LYS A 207 26.10 9.62 -7.48
CA LYS A 207 26.78 9.11 -6.29
C LYS A 207 26.87 10.19 -5.22
N GLY A 208 26.18 9.99 -4.07
CA GLY A 208 26.42 10.76 -2.85
C GLY A 208 25.41 11.83 -2.49
N ARG A 209 24.22 11.82 -3.05
CA ARG A 209 23.14 12.67 -2.55
C ARG A 209 22.44 11.96 -1.38
N ASP A 210 22.53 12.54 -0.20
CA ASP A 210 21.77 12.08 0.96
C ASP A 210 20.29 12.47 0.78
N LEU A 211 19.45 11.47 0.50
CA LEU A 211 18.00 11.67 0.48
C LEU A 211 17.47 11.58 1.92
N PRO A 212 16.61 12.50 2.36
CA PRO A 212 16.02 12.43 3.70
C PRO A 212 15.30 11.10 3.92
N ALA A 213 15.29 10.62 5.15
CA ALA A 213 14.61 9.36 5.49
C ALA A 213 13.11 9.44 5.24
N GLU A 214 12.50 10.60 5.53
CA GLU A 214 11.08 10.90 5.40
C GLU A 214 10.90 12.30 4.84
N LEU A 215 9.76 12.54 4.16
CA LEU A 215 9.35 13.87 3.73
C LEU A 215 8.64 14.62 4.87
N PRO A 216 8.64 15.97 4.84
CA PRO A 216 7.80 16.75 5.74
C PRO A 216 6.34 16.35 5.64
N ARG A 217 5.61 16.46 6.73
CA ARG A 217 4.17 16.21 6.73
C ARG A 217 3.42 17.40 6.15
N TYR A 218 2.30 17.11 5.48
CA TYR A 218 1.41 18.16 5.06
C TYR A 218 0.85 18.91 6.27
N GLU A 219 0.91 20.23 6.23
CA GLU A 219 0.22 21.05 7.22
C GLU A 219 -1.28 20.82 7.09
N GLU A 220 -1.95 20.55 8.20
CA GLU A 220 -3.40 20.49 8.24
C GLU A 220 -3.92 21.91 7.94
N SER A 221 -4.51 22.10 6.78
CA SER A 221 -5.27 23.33 6.53
C SER A 221 -6.49 23.32 7.45
N PRO A 222 -6.72 24.39 8.24
CA PRO A 222 -7.81 24.49 9.17
C PRO A 222 -9.19 24.41 8.50
#